data_629f1a10c38d6ce11ec7f3d55d2dc7a2
#
_entry.id   629f1a10c38d6ce11ec7f3d55d2dc7a2
#
_cell.length_a   1.000
_cell.length_b   1.000
_cell.length_c   1.000
_cell.angle_alpha   90.00
_cell.angle_beta   90.00
_cell.angle_gamma   90.00
#
_symmetry.space_group_name_H-M   'P 1'
#
loop_
_entity.id
_entity.type
_entity.pdbx_description
1 polymer ?
#
loop_
_entity_poly.entity_id
_entity_poly.type
_entity_poly.pdbx_seq_one_letter_code
_entity_poly.pdbx_strand_id
1 'polypeptide(L)'
;RFAREVGFDLCGIAPVDSFPELLFLEDWLDRGYAGEMRYMERTKRRRSDVRQVLPSARSVIALATLYNTDRPYSTELNNPDEATISRYAWGEDYHDILKQRTEELLERLRGASKESFDARCYVDTGPIQERVYAQYAGLGWIGKNTCLIHPEQGSWFFLSEIITSLSLEVDTPQLDQCGTCTLCLEACPTDALREPGVLDST
;
A
#
# COMPACT_ATOMS: atom_id res chain seq x y z
N ARG A 1 -14.24 9.06 9.34
CA ARG A 1 -15.46 8.46 9.87
C ARG A 1 -16.02 7.43 8.90
N PHE A 2 -16.43 7.80 7.66
CA PHE A 2 -17.03 6.89 6.66
C PHE A 2 -16.19 5.64 6.38
N ALA A 3 -14.86 5.76 6.31
CA ALA A 3 -13.97 4.63 6.08
C ALA A 3 -14.15 3.52 7.15
N ARG A 4 -14.22 3.91 8.42
CA ARG A 4 -14.46 2.97 9.53
C ARG A 4 -15.85 2.33 9.45
N GLU A 5 -16.86 3.08 9.04
CA GLU A 5 -18.25 2.60 8.90
C GLU A 5 -18.38 1.54 7.80
N VAL A 6 -17.54 1.58 6.75
CA VAL A 6 -17.50 0.57 5.69
C VAL A 6 -16.47 -0.54 5.95
N GLY A 7 -15.79 -0.53 7.10
CA GLY A 7 -14.95 -1.62 7.58
C GLY A 7 -13.46 -1.50 7.24
N PHE A 8 -12.91 -0.29 7.03
CA PHE A 8 -11.48 -0.05 7.01
C PHE A 8 -10.95 0.22 8.41
N ASP A 9 -9.80 -0.37 8.74
CA ASP A 9 -9.13 -0.18 10.03
C ASP A 9 -8.38 1.14 10.10
N LEU A 10 -7.68 1.51 9.01
CA LEU A 10 -6.97 2.77 8.89
C LEU A 10 -7.41 3.53 7.64
N CYS A 11 -7.35 4.86 7.75
CA CYS A 11 -7.64 5.78 6.64
C CYS A 11 -6.83 7.05 6.86
N GLY A 12 -6.18 7.52 5.81
CA GLY A 12 -5.48 8.80 5.80
C GLY A 12 -5.48 9.43 4.42
N ILE A 13 -5.05 10.67 4.34
CA ILE A 13 -5.09 11.49 3.14
C ILE A 13 -3.69 11.96 2.81
N ALA A 14 -3.18 11.56 1.65
CA ALA A 14 -1.93 12.04 1.09
C ALA A 14 -2.17 13.16 0.08
N PRO A 15 -1.26 14.14 -0.04
CA PRO A 15 -1.27 15.08 -1.15
C PRO A 15 -0.88 14.39 -2.46
N VAL A 16 -1.27 14.99 -3.59
CA VAL A 16 -0.74 14.62 -4.90
C VAL A 16 0.51 15.45 -5.16
N ASP A 17 1.64 14.86 -4.83
CA ASP A 17 2.95 15.50 -4.94
C ASP A 17 3.99 14.55 -5.55
N SER A 18 5.19 15.04 -5.79
CA SER A 18 6.33 14.27 -6.27
C SER A 18 7.13 13.78 -5.05
N PHE A 19 7.00 12.49 -4.74
CA PHE A 19 7.74 11.88 -3.63
C PHE A 19 9.01 11.19 -4.13
N PRO A 20 10.10 11.21 -3.36
CA PRO A 20 11.37 10.55 -3.74
C PRO A 20 11.19 9.07 -4.10
N GLU A 21 10.35 8.35 -3.35
CA GLU A 21 10.06 6.94 -3.56
C GLU A 21 9.38 6.67 -4.91
N LEU A 22 8.51 7.59 -5.36
CA LEU A 22 7.87 7.48 -6.67
C LEU A 22 8.90 7.64 -7.80
N LEU A 23 9.89 8.53 -7.62
CA LEU A 23 10.94 8.77 -8.60
C LEU A 23 11.97 7.65 -8.63
N PHE A 24 12.22 6.98 -7.50
CA PHE A 24 13.13 5.84 -7.41
C PHE A 24 12.73 4.64 -8.28
N LEU A 25 11.45 4.53 -8.64
CA LEU A 25 10.96 3.44 -9.49
C LEU A 25 11.74 3.31 -10.82
N GLU A 26 12.14 4.42 -11.42
CA GLU A 26 12.89 4.39 -12.69
C GLU A 26 14.28 3.76 -12.50
N ASP A 27 15.01 4.19 -11.48
CA ASP A 27 16.32 3.60 -11.12
C ASP A 27 16.20 2.10 -10.77
N TRP A 28 15.15 1.71 -10.05
CA TRP A 28 14.86 0.32 -9.69
C TRP A 28 14.60 -0.56 -10.93
N LEU A 29 13.88 -0.02 -11.92
CA LEU A 29 13.63 -0.69 -13.20
C LEU A 29 14.91 -0.81 -14.02
N ASP A 30 15.71 0.26 -14.08
CA ASP A 30 16.98 0.28 -14.83
C ASP A 30 18.03 -0.69 -14.24
N ARG A 31 17.98 -0.97 -12.93
CA ARG A 31 18.77 -2.01 -12.27
C ARG A 31 18.29 -3.43 -12.62
N GLY A 32 17.17 -3.60 -13.32
CA GLY A 32 16.59 -4.89 -13.68
C GLY A 32 15.87 -5.60 -12.53
N TYR A 33 15.65 -4.95 -11.41
CA TYR A 33 15.08 -5.54 -10.19
C TYR A 33 13.60 -5.94 -10.31
N ALA A 34 12.94 -5.57 -11.40
CA ALA A 34 11.57 -5.99 -11.70
C ALA A 34 11.44 -7.44 -12.15
N GLY A 35 12.54 -8.13 -12.47
CA GLY A 35 12.50 -9.49 -12.99
C GLY A 35 11.56 -9.61 -14.21
N GLU A 36 10.62 -10.55 -14.16
CA GLU A 36 9.66 -10.78 -15.24
C GLU A 36 8.41 -9.85 -15.20
N MET A 37 8.33 -8.93 -14.25
CA MET A 37 7.17 -8.03 -14.06
C MET A 37 7.10 -6.92 -15.12
N ARG A 38 6.97 -7.28 -16.38
CA ARG A 38 6.91 -6.33 -17.53
C ARG A 38 5.81 -5.27 -17.40
N TYR A 39 4.80 -5.50 -16.59
CA TYR A 39 3.74 -4.53 -16.33
C TYR A 39 4.26 -3.31 -15.57
N MET A 40 5.30 -3.45 -14.74
CA MET A 40 5.93 -2.34 -14.02
C MET A 40 6.51 -1.33 -15.01
N GLU A 41 7.28 -1.80 -15.99
CA GLU A 41 7.83 -0.97 -17.06
C GLU A 41 6.73 -0.29 -17.90
N ARG A 42 5.70 -1.05 -18.29
CA ARG A 42 4.58 -0.51 -19.09
C ARG A 42 3.75 0.54 -18.37
N THR A 43 3.73 0.52 -17.05
CA THR A 43 2.92 1.42 -16.21
C THR A 43 3.75 2.45 -15.45
N LYS A 44 5.06 2.51 -15.64
CA LYS A 44 5.99 3.34 -14.85
C LYS A 44 5.55 4.81 -14.74
N ARG A 45 5.13 5.45 -15.83
CA ARG A 45 4.67 6.84 -15.82
C ARG A 45 3.48 7.08 -14.89
N ARG A 46 2.51 6.16 -14.89
CA ARG A 46 1.34 6.24 -14.03
C ARG A 46 1.67 5.96 -12.58
N ARG A 47 2.64 5.06 -12.34
CA ARG A 47 3.12 4.74 -11.00
C ARG A 47 3.97 5.85 -10.40
N SER A 48 4.68 6.62 -11.23
CA SER A 48 5.48 7.75 -10.76
C SER A 48 4.65 9.04 -10.57
N ASP A 49 3.46 9.13 -11.17
CA ASP A 49 2.58 10.30 -11.00
C ASP A 49 1.11 9.93 -11.21
N VAL A 50 0.32 9.98 -10.15
CA VAL A 50 -1.12 9.68 -10.20
C VAL A 50 -1.92 10.63 -11.10
N ARG A 51 -1.39 11.79 -11.46
CA ARG A 51 -2.01 12.69 -12.45
C ARG A 51 -2.01 12.09 -13.85
N GLN A 52 -1.18 11.07 -14.11
CA GLN A 52 -1.25 10.27 -15.34
C GLN A 52 -2.42 9.26 -15.32
N VAL A 53 -3.03 9.03 -14.14
CA VAL A 53 -4.22 8.19 -13.95
C VAL A 53 -5.47 9.05 -13.89
N LEU A 54 -5.44 10.13 -13.13
CA LEU A 54 -6.50 11.11 -12.99
C LEU A 54 -5.90 12.52 -13.07
N PRO A 55 -5.97 13.20 -14.24
CA PRO A 55 -5.34 14.52 -14.43
C PRO A 55 -5.83 15.59 -13.45
N SER A 56 -7.08 15.48 -12.99
CA SER A 56 -7.68 16.37 -11.99
C SER A 56 -7.33 16.01 -10.54
N ALA A 57 -6.49 14.99 -10.27
CA ALA A 57 -6.16 14.52 -8.93
C ALA A 57 -5.56 15.63 -8.05
N ARG A 58 -6.04 15.75 -6.82
CA ARG A 58 -5.57 16.70 -5.80
C ARG A 58 -5.27 16.02 -4.45
N SER A 59 -5.90 14.88 -4.17
CA SER A 59 -5.65 14.09 -2.97
C SER A 59 -5.75 12.60 -3.27
N VAL A 60 -5.06 11.79 -2.48
CA VAL A 60 -5.19 10.34 -2.46
C VAL A 60 -5.65 9.93 -1.07
N ILE A 61 -6.80 9.27 -0.97
CA ILE A 61 -7.28 8.66 0.26
C ILE A 61 -6.68 7.27 0.30
N ALA A 62 -5.75 7.02 1.21
CA ALA A 62 -5.17 5.71 1.46
C ALA A 62 -5.95 4.99 2.55
N LEU A 63 -6.24 3.73 2.33
CA LEU A 63 -7.08 2.89 3.18
C LEU A 63 -6.32 1.60 3.49
N ALA A 64 -6.47 1.09 4.71
CA ALA A 64 -5.86 -0.18 5.09
C ALA A 64 -6.86 -1.05 5.85
N THR A 65 -6.81 -2.36 5.57
CA THR A 65 -7.55 -3.40 6.28
C THR A 65 -6.58 -4.43 6.84
N LEU A 66 -6.63 -4.69 8.14
CA LEU A 66 -5.85 -5.72 8.80
C LEU A 66 -6.33 -7.11 8.39
N TYR A 67 -5.38 -7.99 8.02
CA TYR A 67 -5.66 -9.41 7.78
C TYR A 67 -4.98 -10.34 8.79
N ASN A 68 -4.31 -9.79 9.80
CA ASN A 68 -3.72 -10.60 10.86
C ASN A 68 -4.81 -11.23 11.73
N THR A 69 -4.50 -12.39 12.31
CA THR A 69 -5.39 -13.16 13.20
C THR A 69 -4.62 -13.64 14.41
N ASP A 70 -5.33 -14.15 15.42
CA ASP A 70 -4.80 -14.78 16.62
C ASP A 70 -4.30 -16.22 16.40
N ARG A 71 -4.37 -16.75 15.16
CA ARG A 71 -3.84 -18.06 14.81
C ARG A 71 -2.32 -18.09 14.92
N PRO A 72 -1.69 -19.24 15.26
CA PRO A 72 -0.24 -19.39 15.33
C PRO A 72 0.47 -18.96 14.06
N TYR A 73 1.66 -18.40 14.18
CA TYR A 73 2.52 -18.12 13.02
C TYR A 73 3.09 -19.40 12.42
N SER A 74 3.45 -19.38 11.15
CA SER A 74 4.07 -20.53 10.48
C SER A 74 5.35 -21.00 11.17
N THR A 75 6.08 -20.08 11.82
CA THR A 75 7.29 -20.38 12.60
C THR A 75 7.01 -21.10 13.91
N GLU A 76 5.77 -21.14 14.36
CA GLU A 76 5.32 -21.82 15.59
C GLU A 76 4.73 -23.20 15.29
N LEU A 77 4.50 -23.53 14.01
CA LEU A 77 3.97 -24.81 13.56
C LEU A 77 5.11 -25.78 13.33
N ASN A 78 5.06 -26.93 14.03
CA ASN A 78 6.14 -27.93 14.01
C ASN A 78 5.76 -29.24 13.31
N ASN A 79 4.64 -29.29 12.60
CA ASN A 79 4.24 -30.49 11.88
C ASN A 79 4.83 -30.47 10.45
N PRO A 80 5.82 -31.36 10.13
CA PRO A 80 6.44 -31.40 8.81
C PRO A 80 5.50 -31.88 7.70
N ASP A 81 4.37 -32.49 8.05
CA ASP A 81 3.39 -33.01 7.09
C ASP A 81 2.32 -31.98 6.73
N GLU A 82 2.39 -30.78 7.31
CA GLU A 82 1.43 -29.69 7.05
C GLU A 82 2.08 -28.53 6.25
N ALA A 83 1.45 -28.15 5.15
CA ALA A 83 1.83 -26.95 4.40
C ALA A 83 1.18 -25.71 5.02
N THR A 84 1.91 -24.59 5.03
CA THR A 84 1.39 -23.32 5.51
C THR A 84 1.07 -22.41 4.34
N ILE A 85 -0.16 -21.93 4.29
CA ILE A 85 -0.60 -20.89 3.32
C ILE A 85 -0.44 -19.53 3.97
N SER A 86 0.09 -18.55 3.22
CA SER A 86 0.23 -17.18 3.70
C SER A 86 -1.12 -16.58 4.14
N ARG A 87 -1.12 -15.86 5.26
CA ARG A 87 -2.36 -15.34 5.88
C ARG A 87 -3.19 -14.45 4.96
N TYR A 88 -2.55 -13.69 4.07
CA TYR A 88 -3.27 -12.82 3.13
C TYR A 88 -4.20 -13.60 2.18
N ALA A 89 -3.92 -14.90 1.98
CA ALA A 89 -4.69 -15.78 1.10
C ALA A 89 -5.74 -16.63 1.86
N TRP A 90 -5.99 -16.32 3.14
CA TRP A 90 -7.02 -17.01 3.92
C TRP A 90 -8.39 -16.39 3.68
N GLY A 91 -9.40 -17.21 3.46
CA GLY A 91 -10.78 -16.77 3.27
C GLY A 91 -11.11 -16.40 1.83
N GLU A 92 -12.00 -15.42 1.67
CA GLU A 92 -12.45 -14.92 0.37
C GLU A 92 -11.40 -14.02 -0.29
N ASP A 93 -11.52 -13.79 -1.60
CA ASP A 93 -10.63 -12.90 -2.33
C ASP A 93 -10.76 -11.45 -1.81
N TYR A 94 -9.68 -10.95 -1.22
CA TYR A 94 -9.66 -9.60 -0.66
C TYR A 94 -9.87 -8.51 -1.70
N HIS A 95 -9.53 -8.76 -2.98
CA HIS A 95 -9.75 -7.77 -4.05
C HIS A 95 -11.24 -7.44 -4.20
N ASP A 96 -12.11 -8.45 -4.17
CA ASP A 96 -13.55 -8.25 -4.30
C ASP A 96 -14.12 -7.52 -3.07
N ILE A 97 -13.71 -7.95 -1.87
CA ILE A 97 -14.16 -7.35 -0.60
C ILE A 97 -13.76 -5.88 -0.52
N LEU A 98 -12.47 -5.59 -0.74
CA LEU A 98 -11.96 -4.22 -0.60
C LEU A 98 -12.45 -3.32 -1.71
N LYS A 99 -12.63 -3.84 -2.93
CA LYS A 99 -13.22 -3.09 -4.03
C LYS A 99 -14.63 -2.64 -3.67
N GLN A 100 -15.47 -3.56 -3.19
CA GLN A 100 -16.83 -3.22 -2.75
C GLN A 100 -16.83 -2.16 -1.66
N ARG A 101 -15.99 -2.30 -0.63
CA ARG A 101 -15.88 -1.31 0.46
C ARG A 101 -15.40 0.05 -0.02
N THR A 102 -14.41 0.07 -0.93
CA THR A 102 -13.86 1.31 -1.50
C THR A 102 -14.90 2.04 -2.36
N GLU A 103 -15.67 1.29 -3.17
CA GLU A 103 -16.77 1.83 -3.97
C GLU A 103 -17.91 2.35 -3.06
N GLU A 104 -18.27 1.64 -2.00
CA GLU A 104 -19.26 2.12 -1.01
C GLU A 104 -18.79 3.40 -0.31
N LEU A 105 -17.51 3.46 0.06
CA LEU A 105 -16.93 4.69 0.63
C LEU A 105 -17.02 5.86 -0.36
N LEU A 106 -16.70 5.62 -1.63
CA LEU A 106 -16.79 6.65 -2.67
C LEU A 106 -18.23 7.16 -2.83
N GLU A 107 -19.24 6.27 -2.83
CA GLU A 107 -20.65 6.69 -2.91
C GLU A 107 -21.06 7.52 -1.69
N ARG A 108 -20.62 7.18 -0.49
CA ARG A 108 -20.86 7.99 0.72
C ARG A 108 -20.19 9.36 0.64
N LEU A 109 -18.97 9.44 0.09
CA LEU A 109 -18.28 10.69 -0.15
C LEU A 109 -19.03 11.56 -1.15
N ARG A 110 -19.54 10.97 -2.24
CA ARG A 110 -20.36 11.67 -3.24
C ARG A 110 -21.65 12.21 -2.63
N GLY A 111 -22.32 11.43 -1.78
CA GLY A 111 -23.53 11.86 -1.08
C GLY A 111 -23.30 12.98 -0.06
N ALA A 112 -22.10 13.05 0.51
CA ALA A 112 -21.73 14.08 1.50
C ALA A 112 -21.15 15.35 0.85
N SER A 113 -20.59 15.25 -0.36
CA SER A 113 -20.02 16.39 -1.07
C SER A 113 -21.10 17.28 -1.66
N LYS A 114 -20.89 18.60 -1.58
CA LYS A 114 -21.77 19.60 -2.22
C LYS A 114 -21.44 19.79 -3.70
N GLU A 115 -20.26 19.36 -4.14
CA GLU A 115 -19.75 19.53 -5.48
C GLU A 115 -19.47 18.17 -6.12
N SER A 116 -19.67 18.06 -7.42
CA SER A 116 -19.24 16.88 -8.16
C SER A 116 -17.71 16.83 -8.22
N PHE A 117 -17.15 15.64 -8.16
CA PHE A 117 -15.71 15.41 -8.24
C PHE A 117 -15.39 14.13 -9.00
N ASP A 118 -14.21 14.10 -9.59
CA ASP A 118 -13.67 12.91 -10.23
C ASP A 118 -12.98 12.02 -9.19
N ALA A 119 -13.09 10.70 -9.38
CA ALA A 119 -12.36 9.74 -8.56
C ALA A 119 -12.04 8.45 -9.33
N ARG A 120 -11.00 7.74 -8.86
CA ARG A 120 -10.61 6.38 -9.27
C ARG A 120 -10.27 5.57 -8.04
N CYS A 121 -10.84 4.36 -7.94
CA CYS A 121 -10.58 3.40 -6.88
C CYS A 121 -9.61 2.33 -7.38
N TYR A 122 -8.67 1.94 -6.53
CA TYR A 122 -7.74 0.85 -6.79
C TYR A 122 -7.59 -0.05 -5.56
N VAL A 123 -7.34 -1.33 -5.83
CA VAL A 123 -6.95 -2.35 -4.85
C VAL A 123 -5.87 -3.18 -5.53
N ASP A 124 -4.64 -3.14 -5.04
CA ASP A 124 -3.46 -3.89 -5.48
C ASP A 124 -3.12 -3.77 -6.99
N THR A 125 -4.04 -4.11 -7.87
CA THR A 125 -3.79 -4.19 -9.32
C THR A 125 -3.71 -2.84 -10.03
N GLY A 126 -3.84 -1.74 -9.34
CA GLY A 126 -3.77 -0.38 -9.88
C GLY A 126 -2.35 0.06 -10.28
N PRO A 127 -2.24 1.00 -11.23
CA PRO A 127 -0.95 1.57 -11.61
C PRO A 127 -0.53 2.69 -10.65
N ILE A 128 -0.52 2.40 -9.35
CA ILE A 128 -0.16 3.31 -8.26
C ILE A 128 0.84 2.63 -7.34
N GLN A 129 1.66 3.39 -6.64
CA GLN A 129 2.54 2.90 -5.57
C GLN A 129 1.84 3.09 -4.22
N GLU A 130 0.96 2.15 -3.86
CA GLU A 130 0.07 2.19 -2.71
C GLU A 130 0.80 2.49 -1.40
N ARG A 131 1.90 1.77 -1.12
CA ARG A 131 2.70 1.95 0.11
C ARG A 131 3.26 3.37 0.25
N VAL A 132 3.63 3.99 -0.86
CA VAL A 132 4.13 5.38 -0.85
C VAL A 132 3.01 6.33 -0.41
N TYR A 133 1.84 6.25 -1.05
CA TYR A 133 0.71 7.10 -0.66
C TYR A 133 0.23 6.80 0.75
N ALA A 134 0.23 5.53 1.20
CA ALA A 134 -0.11 5.16 2.56
C ALA A 134 0.86 5.75 3.59
N GLN A 135 2.18 5.82 3.29
CA GLN A 135 3.16 6.51 4.12
C GLN A 135 2.85 8.00 4.24
N TYR A 136 2.64 8.68 3.12
CA TYR A 136 2.35 10.12 3.10
C TYR A 136 0.95 10.47 3.60
N ALA A 137 0.05 9.49 3.69
CA ALA A 137 -1.24 9.58 4.38
C ALA A 137 -1.16 9.29 5.88
N GLY A 138 0.04 9.04 6.44
CA GLY A 138 0.23 8.81 7.87
C GLY A 138 -0.18 7.42 8.37
N LEU A 139 -0.40 6.42 7.50
CA LEU A 139 -0.78 5.08 7.90
C LEU A 139 0.39 4.27 8.51
N GLY A 140 1.61 4.70 8.30
CA GLY A 140 2.83 4.06 8.79
C GLY A 140 4.06 4.61 8.06
N TRP A 141 5.20 3.94 8.20
CA TRP A 141 6.42 4.23 7.44
C TRP A 141 6.80 3.04 6.57
N ILE A 142 7.49 3.27 5.48
CA ILE A 142 8.08 2.19 4.67
C ILE A 142 9.35 1.71 5.36
N GLY A 143 9.32 0.48 5.87
CA GLY A 143 10.46 -0.14 6.53
C GLY A 143 11.60 -0.51 5.55
N LYS A 144 12.78 -0.85 6.09
CA LYS A 144 13.91 -1.36 5.31
C LYS A 144 13.59 -2.61 4.49
N ASN A 145 12.53 -3.34 4.87
CA ASN A 145 11.99 -4.50 4.15
C ASN A 145 10.95 -4.13 3.06
N THR A 146 10.81 -2.86 2.74
CA THR A 146 9.83 -2.30 1.80
C THR A 146 8.35 -2.43 2.17
N CYS A 147 8.03 -3.00 3.34
CA CYS A 147 6.66 -3.06 3.82
C CYS A 147 6.24 -1.75 4.49
N LEU A 148 4.95 -1.41 4.39
CA LEU A 148 4.35 -0.39 5.25
C LEU A 148 4.25 -0.95 6.67
N ILE A 149 4.74 -0.21 7.67
CA ILE A 149 4.74 -0.61 9.08
C ILE A 149 3.99 0.44 9.89
N HIS A 150 2.91 0.03 10.56
CA HIS A 150 2.20 0.86 11.53
C HIS A 150 2.76 0.58 12.94
N PRO A 151 2.99 1.61 13.80
CA PRO A 151 3.65 1.42 15.10
C PRO A 151 2.94 0.44 16.05
N GLU A 152 1.62 0.36 15.99
CA GLU A 152 0.82 -0.50 16.87
C GLU A 152 0.29 -1.77 16.18
N GLN A 153 0.08 -1.72 14.84
CA GLN A 153 -0.61 -2.78 14.09
C GLN A 153 0.35 -3.65 13.25
N GLY A 154 1.64 -3.29 13.21
CA GLY A 154 2.62 -3.99 12.38
C GLY A 154 2.44 -3.74 10.89
N SER A 155 2.61 -4.79 10.04
CA SER A 155 2.62 -4.68 8.59
C SER A 155 1.63 -5.61 7.86
N TRP A 156 0.63 -6.12 8.57
CA TRP A 156 -0.35 -7.09 8.06
C TRP A 156 -1.57 -6.40 7.44
N PHE A 157 -1.34 -5.57 6.41
CA PHE A 157 -2.39 -4.77 5.78
C PHE A 157 -2.60 -5.13 4.32
N PHE A 158 -3.87 -5.19 3.91
CA PHE A 158 -4.26 -4.90 2.54
C PHE A 158 -4.43 -3.40 2.39
N LEU A 159 -3.97 -2.85 1.27
CA LEU A 159 -4.12 -1.45 0.93
C LEU A 159 -5.16 -1.25 -0.17
N SER A 160 -5.80 -0.11 -0.17
CA SER A 160 -6.62 0.37 -1.28
C SER A 160 -6.65 1.90 -1.30
N GLU A 161 -6.93 2.50 -2.45
CA GLU A 161 -6.86 3.94 -2.64
C GLU A 161 -8.05 4.48 -3.40
N ILE A 162 -8.39 5.73 -3.06
CA ILE A 162 -9.25 6.59 -3.87
C ILE A 162 -8.44 7.81 -4.28
N ILE A 163 -8.04 7.88 -5.56
CA ILE A 163 -7.49 9.08 -6.16
C ILE A 163 -8.65 10.01 -6.46
N THR A 164 -8.60 11.27 -6.02
CA THR A 164 -9.74 12.20 -6.16
C THR A 164 -9.32 13.62 -6.53
N SER A 165 -10.22 14.30 -7.23
CA SER A 165 -10.09 15.74 -7.50
C SER A 165 -10.50 16.64 -6.33
N LEU A 166 -11.03 16.06 -5.24
CA LEU A 166 -11.27 16.80 -4.00
C LEU A 166 -9.96 17.28 -3.39
N SER A 167 -9.93 18.54 -2.97
CA SER A 167 -8.85 19.08 -2.13
C SER A 167 -9.18 18.80 -0.67
N LEU A 168 -8.65 17.71 -0.15
CA LEU A 168 -8.86 17.29 1.24
C LEU A 168 -7.72 17.80 2.12
N GLU A 169 -7.99 17.95 3.42
CA GLU A 169 -6.95 18.19 4.41
C GLU A 169 -6.05 16.96 4.50
N VAL A 170 -4.74 17.17 4.35
CA VAL A 170 -3.76 16.08 4.32
C VAL A 170 -3.31 15.69 5.72
N ASP A 171 -3.07 14.41 5.93
CA ASP A 171 -2.52 13.90 7.17
C ASP A 171 -0.98 14.03 7.20
N THR A 172 -0.39 13.90 8.39
CA THR A 172 1.05 13.99 8.58
C THR A 172 1.68 12.61 8.49
N PRO A 173 2.75 12.42 7.68
CA PRO A 173 3.48 11.15 7.62
C PRO A 173 4.02 10.73 8.98
N GLN A 174 4.06 9.41 9.24
CA GLN A 174 4.69 8.84 10.41
C GLN A 174 6.23 8.93 10.29
N LEU A 175 6.90 9.12 11.43
CA LEU A 175 8.37 9.08 11.48
C LEU A 175 8.86 7.64 11.29
N ASP A 176 9.97 7.49 10.54
CA ASP A 176 10.67 6.21 10.42
C ASP A 176 11.21 5.77 11.80
N GLN A 177 10.88 4.53 12.17
CA GLN A 177 11.31 3.92 13.43
C GLN A 177 12.30 2.76 13.22
N CYS A 178 12.76 2.52 11.99
CA CYS A 178 13.76 1.50 11.71
C CYS A 178 15.11 1.79 12.35
N GLY A 179 15.54 3.05 12.38
CA GLY A 179 16.81 3.46 12.99
C GLY A 179 17.98 2.60 12.51
N THR A 180 18.74 2.03 13.45
CA THR A 180 19.89 1.15 13.18
C THR A 180 19.51 -0.32 13.01
N CYS A 181 18.24 -0.72 13.17
CA CYS A 181 17.79 -2.11 13.04
C CYS A 181 18.03 -2.66 11.63
N THR A 182 18.57 -3.88 11.54
CA THR A 182 18.87 -4.61 10.28
C THR A 182 18.26 -6.00 10.22
N LEU A 183 17.44 -6.37 11.20
CA LEU A 183 16.91 -7.74 11.36
C LEU A 183 16.22 -8.28 10.10
N CYS A 184 15.45 -7.45 9.39
CA CYS A 184 14.77 -7.89 8.18
C CYS A 184 15.72 -8.14 7.00
N LEU A 185 16.83 -7.39 6.92
CA LEU A 185 17.87 -7.58 5.89
C LEU A 185 18.62 -8.88 6.15
N GLU A 186 19.03 -9.11 7.42
CA GLU A 186 19.76 -10.31 7.84
C GLU A 186 18.91 -11.59 7.76
N ALA A 187 17.59 -11.48 7.98
CA ALA A 187 16.66 -12.60 7.93
C ALA A 187 16.22 -12.99 6.51
N CYS A 188 16.56 -12.20 5.49
CA CYS A 188 16.15 -12.48 4.10
C CYS A 188 16.91 -13.70 3.56
N PRO A 189 16.25 -14.86 3.32
CA PRO A 189 16.94 -16.09 2.95
C PRO A 189 17.51 -16.11 1.53
N THR A 190 17.13 -15.15 0.71
CA THR A 190 17.53 -15.03 -0.71
C THR A 190 18.37 -13.80 -0.98
N ASP A 191 18.70 -13.01 0.04
CA ASP A 191 19.36 -11.70 -0.11
C ASP A 191 18.63 -10.75 -1.07
N ALA A 192 17.32 -10.92 -1.24
CA ALA A 192 16.51 -10.08 -2.10
C ALA A 192 16.42 -8.63 -1.59
N LEU A 193 16.58 -8.39 -0.30
CA LEU A 193 16.69 -7.07 0.30
C LEU A 193 18.14 -6.58 0.17
N ARG A 194 18.48 -6.00 -1.00
CA ARG A 194 19.86 -5.60 -1.36
C ARG A 194 20.41 -4.49 -0.49
N GLU A 195 19.57 -3.56 -0.13
CA GLU A 195 19.86 -2.42 0.74
C GLU A 195 18.57 -1.94 1.42
N PRO A 196 18.65 -1.10 2.46
CA PRO A 196 17.45 -0.58 3.12
C PRO A 196 16.45 0.04 2.15
N GLY A 197 15.23 -0.50 2.11
CA GLY A 197 14.15 -0.01 1.24
C GLY A 197 14.23 -0.48 -0.23
N VAL A 198 15.15 -1.38 -0.58
CA VAL A 198 15.33 -1.86 -1.96
C VAL A 198 15.20 -3.38 -2.03
N LEU A 199 14.19 -3.83 -2.75
CA LEU A 199 13.91 -5.24 -3.03
C LEU A 199 14.28 -5.57 -4.48
N ASP A 200 15.11 -6.58 -4.67
CA ASP A 200 15.38 -7.23 -5.95
C ASP A 200 14.40 -8.40 -6.11
N SER A 201 13.58 -8.36 -7.15
CA SER A 201 12.54 -9.38 -7.42
C SER A 201 12.97 -10.40 -8.51
N THR A 202 14.28 -10.52 -8.78
CA THR A 202 14.81 -11.46 -9.79
C THR A 202 14.97 -12.87 -9.24
#